data_f1838867488f2161f10ba96b608e71ba
#
_entry.id   f1838867488f2161f10ba96b608e71ba
#
_cell.length_a   1.000
_cell.length_b   1.000
_cell.length_c   1.000
_cell.angle_alpha   90.00
_cell.angle_beta   90.00
_cell.angle_gamma   90.00
#
_symmetry.space_group_name_H-M   'P 1'
#
loop_
_entity.id
_entity.type
_entity.pdbx_description
1 polymer ?
#
loop_
_entity_poly.entity_id
_entity_poly.type
_entity_poly.pdbx_seq_one_letter_code
_entity_poly.pdbx_strand_id
1 'polypeptide(L)'
;MATPQPIVQVRELTAGHGQQVVQSGLNFEIAPGEVFVIVGASGSGKSTLLRHLIGLQRPLGGQVLVQGQDLYDGDETELAARRRRFGVMFQAGALWSAMSLGENIMLPMRLFMPWAREACAQRARLKLALVGLDGSFDRMPAELSGGMRKRAALARALALDPALLFLDEPGSGLDPVNAARLDELILQLRDHLGTTVVMVTHEIDSVFAVADRVLFLDEVDKTMTALDAPQVLLDHGPPRVQEFLHRGRSA
;
A
#
# COMPACT_ATOMS: atom_id res chain seq x y z
N MET A 1 -21.24 0.24 21.27
CA MET A 1 -20.07 -0.60 20.89
C MET A 1 -18.88 0.32 20.81
N ALA A 2 -17.75 -0.01 21.44
CA ALA A 2 -16.54 0.81 21.31
C ALA A 2 -16.07 0.77 19.84
N THR A 3 -15.78 1.92 19.25
CA THR A 3 -15.18 2.01 17.92
C THR A 3 -13.86 1.23 17.93
N PRO A 4 -13.62 0.30 16.99
CA PRO A 4 -12.38 -0.44 16.96
C PRO A 4 -11.19 0.54 16.89
N GLN A 5 -10.13 0.25 17.63
CA GLN A 5 -8.93 1.08 17.62
C GLN A 5 -8.34 1.12 16.18
N PRO A 6 -8.00 2.30 15.63
CA PRO A 6 -7.46 2.40 14.29
C PRO A 6 -6.12 1.65 14.20
N ILE A 7 -5.87 1.01 13.06
CA ILE A 7 -4.60 0.31 12.81
C ILE A 7 -3.47 1.30 12.48
N VAL A 8 -3.82 2.43 11.84
CA VAL A 8 -2.91 3.57 11.61
C VAL A 8 -3.63 4.84 12.06
N GLN A 9 -2.91 5.70 12.78
CA GLN A 9 -3.38 7.04 13.14
C GLN A 9 -2.28 8.05 12.83
N VAL A 10 -2.63 9.07 12.07
CA VAL A 10 -1.75 10.18 11.69
C VAL A 10 -2.22 11.44 12.41
N ARG A 11 -1.30 12.13 13.10
CA ARG A 11 -1.58 13.31 13.91
C ARG A 11 -0.64 14.45 13.54
N GLU A 12 -1.20 15.57 13.09
CA GLU A 12 -0.49 16.82 12.73
C GLU A 12 0.76 16.57 11.87
N LEU A 13 0.70 15.57 10.95
CA LEU A 13 1.86 15.14 10.20
C LEU A 13 2.28 16.21 9.20
N THR A 14 3.58 16.56 9.23
CA THR A 14 4.25 17.36 8.22
C THR A 14 5.17 16.47 7.40
N ALA A 15 4.77 16.19 6.16
CA ALA A 15 5.50 15.36 5.22
C ALA A 15 6.41 16.20 4.33
N GLY A 16 7.64 15.72 4.10
CA GLY A 16 8.60 16.44 3.26
C GLY A 16 9.94 15.73 3.10
N HIS A 17 10.87 16.38 2.40
CA HIS A 17 12.23 15.92 2.17
C HIS A 17 13.25 16.95 2.63
N GLY A 18 14.20 16.56 3.48
CA GLY A 18 15.14 17.50 4.07
C GLY A 18 14.41 18.60 4.84
N GLN A 19 14.48 19.84 4.38
CA GLN A 19 13.74 20.97 4.95
C GLN A 19 12.51 21.38 4.11
N GLN A 20 12.28 20.74 2.96
CA GLN A 20 11.18 21.08 2.08
C GLN A 20 9.89 20.39 2.53
N VAL A 21 8.91 21.20 2.96
CA VAL A 21 7.55 20.73 3.27
C VAL A 21 6.81 20.44 1.97
N VAL A 22 6.25 19.25 1.86
CA VAL A 22 5.41 18.80 0.73
C VAL A 22 3.94 18.82 1.12
N GLN A 23 3.62 18.34 2.32
CA GLN A 23 2.27 18.34 2.90
C GLN A 23 2.36 18.67 4.39
N SER A 24 1.35 19.32 4.95
CA SER A 24 1.33 19.69 6.39
C SER A 24 -0.07 19.55 7.00
N GLY A 25 -0.11 19.40 8.32
CA GLY A 25 -1.36 19.33 9.08
C GLY A 25 -2.22 18.11 8.75
N LEU A 26 -1.60 16.99 8.32
CA LEU A 26 -2.34 15.80 7.97
C LEU A 26 -2.85 15.10 9.24
N ASN A 27 -4.17 14.88 9.28
CA ASN A 27 -4.85 14.21 10.39
C ASN A 27 -5.84 13.20 9.84
N PHE A 28 -5.59 11.90 10.04
CA PHE A 28 -6.51 10.84 9.61
C PHE A 28 -6.24 9.53 10.35
N GLU A 29 -7.23 8.64 10.29
CA GLU A 29 -7.16 7.31 10.86
C GLU A 29 -7.54 6.27 9.81
N ILE A 30 -6.98 5.08 9.91
CA ILE A 30 -7.29 3.93 9.06
C ILE A 30 -7.81 2.82 9.96
N ALA A 31 -8.99 2.31 9.66
CA ALA A 31 -9.61 1.22 10.41
C ALA A 31 -9.01 -0.14 10.04
N PRO A 32 -9.01 -1.13 10.95
CA PRO A 32 -8.64 -2.50 10.59
C PRO A 32 -9.57 -3.07 9.51
N GLY A 33 -9.01 -3.78 8.52
CA GLY A 33 -9.75 -4.40 7.43
C GLY A 33 -10.30 -3.42 6.39
N GLU A 34 -9.80 -2.19 6.35
CA GLU A 34 -10.18 -1.15 5.40
C GLU A 34 -9.26 -1.13 4.18
N VAL A 35 -9.79 -0.85 3.01
CA VAL A 35 -9.02 -0.41 1.84
C VAL A 35 -9.05 1.12 1.79
N PHE A 36 -7.96 1.73 2.24
CA PHE A 36 -7.76 3.16 2.31
C PHE A 36 -6.92 3.63 1.12
N VAL A 37 -7.45 4.52 0.30
CA VAL A 37 -6.78 4.96 -0.93
C VAL A 37 -6.35 6.42 -0.82
N ILE A 38 -5.10 6.70 -1.16
CA ILE A 38 -4.52 8.04 -1.21
C ILE A 38 -4.44 8.47 -2.67
N VAL A 39 -5.13 9.56 -3.01
CA VAL A 39 -5.17 10.13 -4.35
C VAL A 39 -4.73 11.59 -4.36
N GLY A 40 -4.55 12.16 -5.55
CA GLY A 40 -4.18 13.56 -5.78
C GLY A 40 -3.36 13.70 -7.05
N ALA A 41 -3.18 14.92 -7.51
CA ALA A 41 -2.41 15.24 -8.71
C ALA A 41 -0.94 14.74 -8.64
N SER A 42 -0.27 14.70 -9.78
CA SER A 42 1.17 14.42 -9.81
C SER A 42 1.92 15.49 -9.01
N GLY A 43 2.83 15.07 -8.14
CA GLY A 43 3.56 16.02 -7.26
C GLY A 43 2.84 16.37 -5.95
N SER A 44 1.58 15.96 -5.72
CA SER A 44 0.86 16.25 -4.46
C SER A 44 1.45 15.58 -3.20
N GLY A 45 2.52 14.79 -3.31
CA GLY A 45 3.20 14.21 -2.16
C GLY A 45 2.72 12.83 -1.71
N LYS A 46 1.90 12.13 -2.49
CA LYS A 46 1.40 10.77 -2.18
C LYS A 46 2.50 9.78 -1.80
N SER A 47 3.52 9.66 -2.65
CA SER A 47 4.67 8.76 -2.39
C SER A 47 5.52 9.24 -1.22
N THR A 48 5.58 10.54 -0.94
CA THR A 48 6.24 11.10 0.24
C THR A 48 5.48 10.70 1.51
N LEU A 49 4.15 10.89 1.52
CA LEU A 49 3.31 10.44 2.62
C LEU A 49 3.46 8.93 2.84
N LEU A 50 3.37 8.13 1.77
CA LEU A 50 3.56 6.68 1.86
C LEU A 50 4.91 6.31 2.52
N ARG A 51 6.02 6.96 2.14
CA ARG A 51 7.34 6.71 2.75
C ARG A 51 7.37 7.02 4.25
N HIS A 52 6.62 8.02 4.70
CA HIS A 52 6.46 8.30 6.13
C HIS A 52 5.61 7.23 6.81
N LEU A 53 4.51 6.77 6.19
CA LEU A 53 3.64 5.74 6.76
C LEU A 53 4.33 4.37 6.92
N ILE A 54 5.24 4.03 6.00
CA ILE A 54 6.01 2.76 6.05
C ILE A 54 7.34 2.86 6.81
N GLY A 55 7.64 4.02 7.40
CA GLY A 55 8.83 4.22 8.21
C GLY A 55 10.13 4.38 7.42
N LEU A 56 10.11 4.56 6.09
CA LEU A 56 11.32 4.75 5.27
C LEU A 56 11.92 6.14 5.41
N GLN A 57 11.14 7.11 5.85
CA GLN A 57 11.57 8.48 6.02
C GLN A 57 10.85 9.08 7.22
N ARG A 58 11.60 9.68 8.17
CA ARG A 58 10.99 10.41 9.28
C ARG A 58 10.26 11.65 8.77
N PRO A 59 9.04 11.92 9.27
CA PRO A 59 8.33 13.16 8.94
C PRO A 59 9.07 14.38 9.55
N LEU A 60 8.78 15.56 9.03
CA LEU A 60 9.32 16.82 9.55
C LEU A 60 8.64 17.26 10.85
N GLY A 61 7.44 16.76 11.13
CA GLY A 61 6.67 16.99 12.34
C GLY A 61 5.46 16.09 12.43
N GLY A 62 4.82 16.06 13.60
CA GLY A 62 3.67 15.20 13.85
C GLY A 62 4.05 13.76 14.16
N GLN A 63 3.06 12.86 14.13
CA GLN A 63 3.21 11.47 14.55
C GLN A 63 2.50 10.52 13.58
N VAL A 64 3.07 9.33 13.42
CA VAL A 64 2.45 8.16 12.78
C VAL A 64 2.36 7.05 13.81
N LEU A 65 1.16 6.76 14.29
CA LEU A 65 0.91 5.66 15.22
C LEU A 65 0.43 4.44 14.44
N VAL A 66 1.04 3.31 14.69
CA VAL A 66 0.63 2.01 14.14
C VAL A 66 0.27 1.09 15.32
N GLN A 67 -0.98 0.62 15.34
CA GLN A 67 -1.52 -0.15 16.46
C GLN A 67 -1.30 0.55 17.82
N GLY A 68 -1.46 1.88 17.84
CA GLY A 68 -1.30 2.71 19.04
C GLY A 68 0.14 3.03 19.45
N GLN A 69 1.15 2.54 18.72
CA GLN A 69 2.58 2.83 18.98
C GLN A 69 3.13 3.80 17.94
N ASP A 70 3.86 4.81 18.36
CA ASP A 70 4.54 5.72 17.43
C ASP A 70 5.58 4.92 16.62
N LEU A 71 5.42 4.97 15.28
CA LEU A 71 6.30 4.25 14.35
C LEU A 71 7.77 4.65 14.51
N TYR A 72 8.02 5.91 14.88
CA TYR A 72 9.34 6.51 14.93
C TYR A 72 9.92 6.66 16.35
N ASP A 73 9.22 6.15 17.36
CA ASP A 73 9.74 6.09 18.71
C ASP A 73 10.85 5.05 18.83
N GLY A 74 11.86 5.35 19.67
CA GLY A 74 12.99 4.47 19.89
C GLY A 74 14.11 4.54 18.85
N ASP A 75 14.91 3.47 18.80
CA ASP A 75 16.09 3.38 17.93
C ASP A 75 15.79 2.73 16.56
N GLU A 76 16.81 2.64 15.71
CA GLU A 76 16.66 2.05 14.36
C GLU A 76 16.32 0.54 14.41
N THR A 77 16.73 -0.16 15.47
CA THR A 77 16.43 -1.59 15.65
C THR A 77 14.94 -1.78 15.91
N GLU A 78 14.35 -0.94 16.76
CA GLU A 78 12.91 -0.94 17.05
C GLU A 78 12.09 -0.53 15.84
N LEU A 79 12.52 0.50 15.12
CA LEU A 79 11.90 0.91 13.86
C LEU A 79 11.94 -0.21 12.82
N ALA A 80 13.09 -0.89 12.68
CA ALA A 80 13.21 -2.05 11.79
C ALA A 80 12.27 -3.20 12.20
N ALA A 81 12.09 -3.44 13.50
CA ALA A 81 11.15 -4.44 14.01
C ALA A 81 9.69 -4.09 13.70
N ARG A 82 9.32 -2.79 13.78
CA ARG A 82 7.98 -2.30 13.43
C ARG A 82 7.72 -2.43 11.93
N ARG A 83 8.70 -2.09 11.07
CA ARG A 83 8.61 -2.24 9.60
C ARG A 83 8.36 -3.68 9.16
N ARG A 84 8.82 -4.69 9.89
CA ARG A 84 8.57 -6.11 9.57
C ARG A 84 7.09 -6.52 9.67
N ARG A 85 6.27 -5.72 10.35
CA ARG A 85 4.83 -5.96 10.48
C ARG A 85 4.04 -5.52 9.24
N PHE A 86 4.70 -4.84 8.28
CA PHE A 86 4.08 -4.32 7.06
C PHE A 86 4.46 -5.17 5.86
N GLY A 87 3.51 -5.35 4.95
CA GLY A 87 3.79 -5.71 3.57
C GLY A 87 3.91 -4.43 2.74
N VAL A 88 4.91 -4.35 1.87
CA VAL A 88 5.08 -3.20 0.98
C VAL A 88 5.31 -3.67 -0.45
N MET A 89 4.48 -3.17 -1.37
CA MET A 89 4.66 -3.31 -2.80
C MET A 89 4.95 -1.94 -3.41
N PHE A 90 6.14 -1.76 -3.96
CA PHE A 90 6.54 -0.54 -4.66
C PHE A 90 6.10 -0.58 -6.12
N GLN A 91 5.97 0.59 -6.74
CA GLN A 91 5.51 0.77 -8.11
C GLN A 91 6.23 -0.12 -9.13
N ALA A 92 7.56 -0.22 -9.07
CA ALA A 92 8.35 -1.09 -9.94
C ALA A 92 8.33 -2.57 -9.52
N GLY A 93 7.58 -2.94 -8.47
CA GLY A 93 7.55 -4.30 -7.90
C GLY A 93 8.80 -4.67 -7.11
N ALA A 94 9.95 -4.10 -7.40
CA ALA A 94 11.25 -4.28 -6.74
C ALA A 94 11.67 -5.76 -6.55
N LEU A 95 11.28 -6.66 -7.47
CA LEU A 95 11.75 -8.05 -7.46
C LEU A 95 13.24 -8.11 -7.80
N TRP A 96 13.96 -8.93 -7.07
CA TRP A 96 15.37 -9.23 -7.37
C TRP A 96 15.47 -10.03 -8.67
N SER A 97 16.08 -9.45 -9.70
CA SER A 97 16.18 -10.05 -11.03
C SER A 97 17.04 -11.33 -11.09
N ALA A 98 17.96 -11.48 -10.14
CA ALA A 98 18.85 -12.64 -10.01
C ALA A 98 18.26 -13.77 -9.16
N MET A 99 17.01 -13.66 -8.72
CA MET A 99 16.31 -14.64 -7.89
C MET A 99 15.04 -15.09 -8.60
N SER A 100 14.70 -16.38 -8.47
CA SER A 100 13.40 -16.90 -8.90
C SER A 100 12.25 -16.24 -8.10
N LEU A 101 11.00 -16.42 -8.51
CA LEU A 101 9.84 -15.90 -7.76
C LEU A 101 9.77 -16.53 -6.38
N GLY A 102 10.00 -17.82 -6.27
CA GLY A 102 10.05 -18.52 -4.98
C GLY A 102 11.11 -17.93 -4.07
N GLU A 103 12.32 -17.69 -4.58
CA GLU A 103 13.42 -17.09 -3.81
C GLU A 103 13.11 -15.65 -3.38
N ASN A 104 12.49 -14.84 -4.27
CA ASN A 104 12.04 -13.50 -3.93
C ASN A 104 11.06 -13.49 -2.75
N ILE A 105 10.09 -14.42 -2.72
CA ILE A 105 9.10 -14.51 -1.65
C ILE A 105 9.71 -15.13 -0.39
N MET A 106 10.61 -16.10 -0.53
CA MET A 106 11.31 -16.71 0.60
C MET A 106 12.29 -15.75 1.29
N LEU A 107 12.79 -14.73 0.60
CA LEU A 107 13.83 -13.84 1.12
C LEU A 107 13.44 -13.19 2.47
N PRO A 108 12.31 -12.49 2.60
CA PRO A 108 11.89 -11.94 3.89
C PRO A 108 11.63 -13.03 4.95
N MET A 109 11.10 -14.18 4.56
CA MET A 109 10.90 -15.30 5.50
C MET A 109 12.22 -15.79 6.08
N ARG A 110 13.24 -15.98 5.25
CA ARG A 110 14.57 -16.45 5.67
C ARG A 110 15.34 -15.43 6.51
N LEU A 111 15.08 -14.14 6.29
CA LEU A 111 15.75 -13.07 7.04
C LEU A 111 15.14 -12.86 8.43
N PHE A 112 13.82 -13.07 8.56
CA PHE A 112 13.10 -12.60 9.75
C PHE A 112 12.38 -13.72 10.53
N MET A 113 12.27 -14.92 9.96
CA MET A 113 11.55 -16.02 10.61
C MET A 113 12.49 -17.21 10.86
N PRO A 114 12.34 -17.91 12.00
CA PRO A 114 13.16 -19.08 12.33
C PRO A 114 12.69 -20.35 11.60
N TRP A 115 12.25 -20.22 10.34
CA TRP A 115 11.69 -21.34 9.58
C TRP A 115 12.75 -22.06 8.75
N ALA A 116 12.64 -23.40 8.69
CA ALA A 116 13.45 -24.20 7.78
C ALA A 116 13.19 -23.80 6.31
N ARG A 117 14.18 -24.04 5.45
CA ARG A 117 14.09 -23.68 4.02
C ARG A 117 12.87 -24.31 3.33
N GLU A 118 12.57 -25.56 3.66
CA GLU A 118 11.43 -26.32 3.12
C GLU A 118 10.10 -25.70 3.50
N ALA A 119 9.96 -25.25 4.76
CA ALA A 119 8.78 -24.54 5.24
C ALA A 119 8.61 -23.18 4.53
N CYS A 120 9.70 -22.43 4.33
CA CYS A 120 9.67 -21.19 3.52
C CYS A 120 9.24 -21.48 2.09
N ALA A 121 9.74 -22.54 1.45
CA ALA A 121 9.39 -22.90 0.08
C ALA A 121 7.90 -23.28 -0.07
N GLN A 122 7.36 -24.05 0.89
CA GLN A 122 5.93 -24.38 0.91
C GLN A 122 5.06 -23.12 1.04
N ARG A 123 5.42 -22.22 1.99
CA ARG A 123 4.71 -20.95 2.17
C ARG A 123 4.81 -20.06 0.94
N ALA A 124 5.98 -19.99 0.29
CA ALA A 124 6.16 -19.22 -0.94
C ALA A 124 5.28 -19.74 -2.09
N ARG A 125 5.12 -21.07 -2.23
CA ARG A 125 4.17 -21.66 -3.19
C ARG A 125 2.72 -21.28 -2.88
N LEU A 126 2.32 -21.29 -1.60
CA LEU A 126 1.00 -20.83 -1.18
C LEU A 126 0.77 -19.34 -1.52
N LYS A 127 1.79 -18.48 -1.32
CA LYS A 127 1.67 -17.06 -1.69
C LYS A 127 1.58 -16.86 -3.21
N LEU A 128 2.30 -17.66 -3.99
CA LEU A 128 2.17 -17.64 -5.46
C LEU A 128 0.79 -18.12 -5.91
N ALA A 129 0.27 -19.19 -5.33
CA ALA A 129 -1.07 -19.67 -5.63
C ALA A 129 -2.14 -18.62 -5.28
N LEU A 130 -2.01 -17.94 -4.12
CA LEU A 130 -2.92 -16.88 -3.69
C LEU A 130 -3.05 -15.74 -4.71
N VAL A 131 -1.96 -15.41 -5.41
CA VAL A 131 -1.96 -14.37 -6.45
C VAL A 131 -2.16 -14.92 -7.87
N GLY A 132 -2.59 -16.18 -8.02
CA GLY A 132 -2.83 -16.83 -9.31
C GLY A 132 -1.56 -17.07 -10.13
N LEU A 133 -0.44 -17.36 -9.46
CA LEU A 133 0.85 -17.70 -10.06
C LEU A 133 1.31 -19.11 -9.66
N ASP A 134 0.37 -20.01 -9.46
CA ASP A 134 0.70 -21.41 -9.16
C ASP A 134 1.60 -22.00 -10.25
N GLY A 135 2.54 -22.87 -9.84
CA GLY A 135 3.54 -23.45 -10.74
C GLY A 135 4.66 -22.50 -11.21
N SER A 136 4.68 -21.23 -10.77
CA SER A 136 5.68 -20.24 -11.21
C SER A 136 6.86 -20.08 -10.24
N PHE A 137 7.04 -20.98 -9.30
CA PHE A 137 8.04 -20.86 -8.22
C PHE A 137 9.48 -20.68 -8.75
N ASP A 138 9.87 -21.42 -9.78
CA ASP A 138 11.22 -21.43 -10.33
C ASP A 138 11.42 -20.42 -11.48
N ARG A 139 10.35 -19.70 -11.90
CA ARG A 139 10.46 -18.70 -12.97
C ARG A 139 11.20 -17.46 -12.50
N MET A 140 11.94 -16.85 -13.42
CA MET A 140 12.67 -15.60 -13.19
C MET A 140 11.76 -14.38 -13.48
N PRO A 141 11.96 -13.23 -12.80
CA PRO A 141 11.20 -12.01 -13.08
C PRO A 141 11.21 -11.55 -14.54
N ALA A 142 12.30 -11.82 -15.29
CA ALA A 142 12.41 -11.46 -16.69
C ALA A 142 11.47 -12.24 -17.62
N GLU A 143 11.00 -13.42 -17.18
CA GLU A 143 10.11 -14.30 -17.95
C GLU A 143 8.63 -13.94 -17.79
N LEU A 144 8.30 -12.90 -17.01
CA LEU A 144 6.94 -12.57 -16.64
C LEU A 144 6.39 -11.40 -17.47
N SER A 145 5.08 -11.43 -17.72
CA SER A 145 4.34 -10.24 -18.16
C SER A 145 4.31 -9.16 -17.06
N GLY A 146 3.94 -7.92 -17.40
CA GLY A 146 3.78 -6.83 -16.44
C GLY A 146 2.85 -7.19 -15.29
N GLY A 147 1.66 -7.73 -15.60
CA GLY A 147 0.68 -8.15 -14.60
C GLY A 147 1.18 -9.31 -13.71
N MET A 148 1.91 -10.27 -14.28
CA MET A 148 2.51 -11.34 -13.48
C MET A 148 3.58 -10.80 -12.53
N ARG A 149 4.42 -9.83 -12.96
CA ARG A 149 5.41 -9.20 -12.09
C ARG A 149 4.76 -8.45 -10.93
N LYS A 150 3.67 -7.71 -11.18
CA LYS A 150 2.90 -7.02 -10.14
C LYS A 150 2.33 -8.00 -9.11
N ARG A 151 1.70 -9.08 -9.56
CA ARG A 151 1.17 -10.14 -8.68
C ARG A 151 2.27 -10.85 -7.89
N ALA A 152 3.43 -11.12 -8.49
CA ALA A 152 4.57 -11.68 -7.77
C ALA A 152 5.14 -10.73 -6.70
N ALA A 153 5.18 -9.42 -6.99
CA ALA A 153 5.57 -8.41 -6.02
C ALA A 153 4.58 -8.33 -4.84
N LEU A 154 3.28 -8.45 -5.12
CA LEU A 154 2.24 -8.56 -4.09
C LEU A 154 2.42 -9.83 -3.24
N ALA A 155 2.68 -10.99 -3.87
CA ALA A 155 2.97 -12.23 -3.14
C ALA A 155 4.17 -12.09 -2.19
N ARG A 156 5.21 -11.37 -2.61
CA ARG A 156 6.37 -11.07 -1.76
C ARG A 156 6.00 -10.12 -0.62
N ALA A 157 5.18 -9.10 -0.86
CA ALA A 157 4.69 -8.21 0.19
C ALA A 157 3.88 -8.96 1.25
N LEU A 158 3.18 -10.03 0.85
CA LEU A 158 2.40 -10.91 1.72
C LEU A 158 3.23 -12.02 2.41
N ALA A 159 4.54 -12.07 2.21
CA ALA A 159 5.38 -13.19 2.65
C ALA A 159 5.35 -13.46 4.16
N LEU A 160 5.20 -12.42 4.98
CA LEU A 160 5.16 -12.50 6.45
C LEU A 160 3.75 -12.41 7.03
N ASP A 161 2.71 -12.62 6.24
CA ASP A 161 1.30 -12.52 6.65
C ASP A 161 0.97 -11.18 7.35
N PRO A 162 1.30 -10.02 6.75
CA PRO A 162 1.11 -8.73 7.38
C PRO A 162 -0.37 -8.39 7.55
N ALA A 163 -0.73 -7.81 8.70
CA ALA A 163 -2.07 -7.27 8.92
C ALA A 163 -2.29 -5.93 8.17
N LEU A 164 -1.20 -5.27 7.76
CA LEU A 164 -1.21 -3.98 7.07
C LEU A 164 -0.33 -4.05 5.81
N LEU A 165 -0.94 -3.75 4.66
CA LEU A 165 -0.32 -3.82 3.35
C LEU A 165 -0.32 -2.44 2.70
N PHE A 166 0.85 -1.98 2.26
CA PHE A 166 1.02 -0.73 1.53
C PHE A 166 1.31 -1.02 0.05
N LEU A 167 0.54 -0.40 -0.84
CA LEU A 167 0.64 -0.58 -2.29
C LEU A 167 0.90 0.77 -2.96
N ASP A 168 2.05 0.92 -3.61
CA ASP A 168 2.41 2.11 -4.36
C ASP A 168 2.16 1.86 -5.85
N GLU A 169 1.12 2.48 -6.41
CA GLU A 169 0.71 2.39 -7.82
C GLU A 169 0.64 0.93 -8.33
N PRO A 170 -0.14 0.06 -7.68
CA PRO A 170 -0.11 -1.37 -7.99
C PRO A 170 -0.62 -1.69 -9.41
N GLY A 171 -1.61 -0.96 -9.93
CA GLY A 171 -2.19 -1.13 -11.27
C GLY A 171 -1.39 -0.47 -12.39
N SER A 172 -0.49 0.47 -12.06
CA SER A 172 0.22 1.29 -13.04
C SER A 172 0.88 0.47 -14.16
N GLY A 173 0.54 0.83 -15.41
CA GLY A 173 1.07 0.17 -16.61
C GLY A 173 0.46 -1.19 -16.93
N LEU A 174 -0.62 -1.57 -16.27
CA LEU A 174 -1.43 -2.74 -16.63
C LEU A 174 -2.51 -2.35 -17.65
N ASP A 175 -2.88 -3.32 -18.50
CA ASP A 175 -4.11 -3.20 -19.27
C ASP A 175 -5.35 -3.30 -18.33
N PRO A 176 -6.53 -2.82 -18.77
CA PRO A 176 -7.72 -2.78 -17.90
C PRO A 176 -8.13 -4.13 -17.31
N VAL A 177 -7.93 -5.22 -18.05
CA VAL A 177 -8.29 -6.57 -17.59
C VAL A 177 -7.38 -7.03 -16.47
N ASN A 178 -6.07 -6.78 -16.60
CA ASN A 178 -5.11 -7.13 -15.56
C ASN A 178 -5.21 -6.20 -14.34
N ALA A 179 -5.55 -4.92 -14.52
CA ALA A 179 -5.85 -3.99 -13.43
C ALA A 179 -7.05 -4.47 -12.62
N ALA A 180 -8.18 -4.76 -13.27
CA ALA A 180 -9.38 -5.28 -12.60
C ALA A 180 -9.14 -6.59 -11.83
N ARG A 181 -8.33 -7.51 -12.37
CA ARG A 181 -7.92 -8.73 -11.65
C ARG A 181 -7.08 -8.46 -10.41
N LEU A 182 -6.25 -7.42 -10.46
CA LEU A 182 -5.46 -7.01 -9.29
C LEU A 182 -6.35 -6.37 -8.23
N ASP A 183 -7.32 -5.55 -8.62
CA ASP A 183 -8.31 -4.95 -7.75
C ASP A 183 -9.15 -6.02 -7.05
N GLU A 184 -9.63 -7.03 -7.80
CA GLU A 184 -10.36 -8.17 -7.24
C GLU A 184 -9.51 -8.95 -6.21
N LEU A 185 -8.22 -9.14 -6.49
CA LEU A 185 -7.29 -9.79 -5.57
C LEU A 185 -7.10 -8.95 -4.28
N ILE A 186 -7.01 -7.62 -4.38
CA ILE A 186 -6.93 -6.72 -3.21
C ILE A 186 -8.17 -6.88 -2.34
N LEU A 187 -9.37 -6.91 -2.94
CA LEU A 187 -10.62 -7.14 -2.19
C LEU A 187 -10.64 -8.53 -1.52
N GLN A 188 -10.18 -9.57 -2.20
CA GLN A 188 -10.08 -10.91 -1.61
C GLN A 188 -9.12 -10.95 -0.41
N LEU A 189 -8.00 -10.23 -0.44
CA LEU A 189 -7.08 -10.12 0.69
C LEU A 189 -7.74 -9.44 1.88
N ARG A 190 -8.51 -8.36 1.66
CA ARG A 190 -9.29 -7.70 2.71
C ARG A 190 -10.34 -8.62 3.28
N ASP A 191 -11.20 -9.20 2.43
CA ASP A 191 -12.40 -9.92 2.83
C ASP A 191 -12.11 -11.27 3.50
N HIS A 192 -11.11 -12.00 3.01
CA HIS A 192 -10.80 -13.35 3.50
C HIS A 192 -9.67 -13.39 4.52
N LEU A 193 -8.71 -12.45 4.47
CA LEU A 193 -7.58 -12.43 5.39
C LEU A 193 -7.67 -11.32 6.42
N GLY A 194 -8.66 -10.41 6.32
CA GLY A 194 -8.78 -9.24 7.19
C GLY A 194 -7.63 -8.24 7.02
N THR A 195 -6.90 -8.29 5.90
CA THR A 195 -5.76 -7.41 5.64
C THR A 195 -6.24 -5.98 5.43
N THR A 196 -5.67 -5.04 6.18
CA THR A 196 -5.86 -3.61 5.91
C THR A 196 -4.97 -3.19 4.75
N VAL A 197 -5.49 -2.48 3.79
CA VAL A 197 -4.74 -2.04 2.61
C VAL A 197 -4.68 -0.52 2.55
N VAL A 198 -3.48 0.02 2.40
CA VAL A 198 -3.24 1.44 2.09
C VAL A 198 -2.66 1.52 0.70
N MET A 199 -3.39 2.10 -0.23
CA MET A 199 -3.01 2.15 -1.63
C MET A 199 -2.82 3.59 -2.09
N VAL A 200 -1.73 3.85 -2.78
CA VAL A 200 -1.52 5.08 -3.56
C VAL A 200 -1.81 4.77 -5.01
N THR A 201 -2.70 5.53 -5.64
CA THR A 201 -2.96 5.38 -7.07
C THR A 201 -3.49 6.68 -7.70
N HIS A 202 -3.37 6.79 -9.01
CA HIS A 202 -4.03 7.79 -9.85
C HIS A 202 -5.07 7.16 -10.79
N GLU A 203 -5.27 5.84 -10.72
CA GLU A 203 -6.23 5.09 -11.55
C GLU A 203 -7.61 5.14 -10.89
N ILE A 204 -8.48 6.00 -11.41
CA ILE A 204 -9.78 6.29 -10.78
C ILE A 204 -10.74 5.10 -10.83
N ASP A 205 -10.68 4.27 -11.87
CA ASP A 205 -11.49 3.06 -11.93
C ASP A 205 -11.16 2.11 -10.78
N SER A 206 -9.88 1.91 -10.48
CA SER A 206 -9.45 1.13 -9.31
C SER A 206 -9.91 1.77 -7.99
N VAL A 207 -9.87 3.12 -7.87
CA VAL A 207 -10.38 3.81 -6.68
C VAL A 207 -11.83 3.43 -6.41
N PHE A 208 -12.71 3.50 -7.44
CA PHE A 208 -14.12 3.15 -7.29
C PHE A 208 -14.36 1.65 -7.10
N ALA A 209 -13.45 0.80 -7.61
CA ALA A 209 -13.56 -0.64 -7.48
C ALA A 209 -13.23 -1.14 -6.06
N VAL A 210 -12.21 -0.54 -5.40
CA VAL A 210 -11.67 -1.14 -4.17
C VAL A 210 -11.78 -0.28 -2.92
N ALA A 211 -11.87 1.06 -3.03
CA ALA A 211 -11.73 1.94 -1.88
C ALA A 211 -12.96 1.95 -0.98
N ASP A 212 -12.76 1.75 0.32
CA ASP A 212 -13.75 2.07 1.34
C ASP A 212 -13.75 3.57 1.62
N ARG A 213 -12.56 4.18 1.75
CA ARG A 213 -12.37 5.64 1.88
C ARG A 213 -11.18 6.13 1.05
N VAL A 214 -11.30 7.36 0.61
CA VAL A 214 -10.31 8.06 -0.21
C VAL A 214 -9.84 9.32 0.51
N LEU A 215 -8.53 9.44 0.68
CA LEU A 215 -7.84 10.64 1.11
C LEU A 215 -7.35 11.41 -0.11
N PHE A 216 -7.80 12.65 -0.29
CA PHE A 216 -7.32 13.52 -1.35
C PHE A 216 -6.24 14.48 -0.83
N LEU A 217 -5.04 14.42 -1.42
CA LEU A 217 -3.95 15.34 -1.16
C LEU A 217 -3.93 16.45 -2.20
N ASP A 218 -4.12 17.68 -1.74
CA ASP A 218 -4.08 18.87 -2.59
C ASP A 218 -2.63 19.35 -2.75
N GLU A 219 -2.23 19.66 -3.99
CA GLU A 219 -0.87 20.12 -4.33
C GLU A 219 -0.69 21.63 -4.09
N VAL A 220 -1.80 22.40 -4.13
CA VAL A 220 -1.79 23.84 -3.95
C VAL A 220 -1.86 24.21 -2.48
N ASP A 221 -2.84 23.63 -1.76
CA ASP A 221 -3.06 23.89 -0.34
C ASP A 221 -2.07 23.12 0.54
N LYS A 222 -1.36 22.15 -0.06
CA LYS A 222 -0.36 21.29 0.61
C LYS A 222 -0.88 20.64 1.88
N THR A 223 -2.10 20.15 1.83
CA THR A 223 -2.77 19.43 2.91
C THR A 223 -3.81 18.45 2.35
N MET A 224 -4.41 17.66 3.24
CA MET A 224 -5.58 16.87 2.87
C MET A 224 -6.82 17.77 2.80
N THR A 225 -7.57 17.69 1.72
CA THR A 225 -8.78 18.52 1.53
C THR A 225 -10.07 17.72 1.55
N ALA A 226 -9.98 16.39 1.47
CA ALA A 226 -11.14 15.51 1.57
C ALA A 226 -10.75 14.12 2.08
N LEU A 227 -11.65 13.49 2.82
CA LEU A 227 -11.56 12.11 3.28
C LEU A 227 -12.96 11.53 3.47
N ASP A 228 -13.40 10.68 2.54
CA ASP A 228 -14.69 9.99 2.60
C ASP A 228 -14.74 8.84 1.59
N ALA A 229 -15.87 8.12 1.50
CA ALA A 229 -16.13 7.14 0.46
C ALA A 229 -16.06 7.78 -0.95
N PRO A 230 -15.55 7.06 -1.98
CA PRO A 230 -15.38 7.62 -3.32
C PRO A 230 -16.63 8.26 -3.89
N GLN A 231 -17.80 7.61 -3.71
CA GLN A 231 -19.07 8.12 -4.22
C GLN A 231 -19.51 9.40 -3.50
N VAL A 232 -19.31 9.49 -2.18
CA VAL A 232 -19.62 10.71 -1.41
C VAL A 232 -18.76 11.87 -1.87
N LEU A 233 -17.46 11.62 -2.12
CA LEU A 233 -16.54 12.63 -2.64
C LEU A 233 -16.88 13.07 -4.06
N LEU A 234 -17.37 12.16 -4.90
CA LEU A 234 -17.81 12.47 -6.25
C LEU A 234 -19.05 13.39 -6.23
N ASP A 235 -20.02 13.10 -5.37
CA ASP A 235 -21.32 13.79 -5.35
C ASP A 235 -21.27 15.09 -4.52
N HIS A 236 -20.51 15.11 -3.42
CA HIS A 236 -20.55 16.17 -2.40
C HIS A 236 -19.18 16.70 -1.98
N GLY A 237 -18.08 16.19 -2.56
CA GLY A 237 -16.73 16.62 -2.22
C GLY A 237 -16.42 18.06 -2.69
N PRO A 238 -15.28 18.62 -2.28
CA PRO A 238 -14.81 19.90 -2.80
C PRO A 238 -14.70 19.88 -4.33
N PRO A 239 -14.91 21.04 -5.03
CA PRO A 239 -14.94 21.08 -6.50
C PRO A 239 -13.71 20.46 -7.19
N ARG A 240 -12.49 20.69 -6.65
CA ARG A 240 -11.26 20.09 -7.18
C ARG A 240 -11.24 18.57 -7.07
N VAL A 241 -11.79 18.03 -5.98
CA VAL A 241 -11.88 16.58 -5.75
C VAL A 241 -12.87 15.96 -6.72
N GLN A 242 -14.05 16.58 -6.89
CA GLN A 242 -15.05 16.15 -7.86
C GLN A 242 -14.47 16.16 -9.28
N GLU A 243 -13.81 17.26 -9.69
CA GLU A 243 -13.17 17.37 -11.00
C GLU A 243 -12.11 16.28 -11.23
N PHE A 244 -11.28 15.99 -10.22
CA PHE A 244 -10.28 14.93 -10.28
C PHE A 244 -10.91 13.54 -10.47
N LEU A 245 -11.94 13.23 -9.69
CA LEU A 245 -12.64 11.95 -9.77
C LEU A 245 -13.44 11.79 -11.08
N HIS A 246 -14.03 12.88 -11.59
CA HIS A 246 -14.75 12.86 -12.88
C HIS A 246 -13.81 12.65 -14.08
N ARG A 247 -12.67 13.34 -14.14
CA ARG A 247 -11.73 13.23 -15.25
C ARG A 247 -11.17 11.82 -15.45
N GLY A 248 -10.97 11.09 -14.37
CA GLY A 248 -10.46 9.72 -14.43
C GLY A 248 -11.48 8.66 -14.88
N ARG A 249 -12.78 8.98 -14.86
CA ARG A 249 -13.87 8.08 -15.32
C ARG A 249 -14.20 8.25 -16.81
N SER A 250 -13.62 9.21 -17.49
CA SER A 250 -13.99 9.59 -18.86
C SER A 250 -13.06 9.01 -19.94
N ALA A 251 -12.25 8.03 -19.61
CA ALA A 251 -11.35 7.36 -20.56
C ALA A 251 -11.81 5.96 -20.94
#